data_09046fed15179d8e7a0df955e905083c
#
_entry.id   09046fed15179d8e7a0df955e905083c
#
_cell.length_a   1.000
_cell.length_b   1.000
_cell.length_c   1.000
_cell.angle_alpha   90.00
_cell.angle_beta   90.00
_cell.angle_gamma   90.00
#
_symmetry.space_group_name_H-M   'P 1'
#
loop_
_entity.id
_entity.type
_entity.pdbx_description
1 polymer ?
#
loop_
_entity_poly.entity_id
_entity_poly.type
_entity_poly.pdbx_seq_one_letter_code
_entity_poly.pdbx_strand_id
1 'polypeptide(L)'
;PTKEIVNVQQTVEDEIIKLIFQYGDLEVDLKNENNELYKTTVIQEIISQFDENELRLSNPLYQSILDDVKVGLEKDELRTGTYFSRLTSSEIVNLASEMMLEKHSLSENWTLKQGIHIPKREEFVSKDLFDVLLRYKIIYIDNLIKDLMNQTKNPEIKAEETSQILQQIMHFTGLKNILNQHFNRVI
;
A
#
# COMPACT_ATOMS: atom_id res chain seq x y z
N PRO A 1 27.90 -14.07 6.93
CA PRO A 1 26.82 -13.07 6.90
C PRO A 1 25.69 -13.63 6.06
N THR A 2 24.66 -14.12 6.73
CA THR A 2 23.40 -14.53 6.12
C THR A 2 22.80 -13.26 5.52
N LYS A 3 22.67 -13.20 4.19
CA LYS A 3 21.87 -12.17 3.53
C LYS A 3 20.43 -12.42 4.01
N GLU A 4 19.90 -11.50 4.80
CA GLU A 4 18.46 -11.45 5.04
C GLU A 4 17.78 -11.31 3.69
N ILE A 5 16.96 -12.31 3.35
CA ILE A 5 16.09 -12.21 2.17
C ILE A 5 15.04 -11.19 2.54
N VAL A 6 15.21 -9.95 2.09
CA VAL A 6 14.24 -8.89 2.28
C VAL A 6 12.93 -9.34 1.63
N ASN A 7 11.90 -9.55 2.44
CA ASN A 7 10.56 -9.81 1.93
C ASN A 7 9.99 -8.52 1.36
N VAL A 8 10.08 -8.35 0.03
CA VAL A 8 9.64 -7.14 -0.68
C VAL A 8 8.16 -6.82 -0.38
N GLN A 9 7.32 -7.84 -0.26
CA GLN A 9 5.90 -7.63 0.09
C GLN A 9 5.75 -7.03 1.48
N GLN A 10 6.45 -7.58 2.47
CA GLN A 10 6.43 -7.05 3.83
C GLN A 10 6.90 -5.60 3.87
N THR A 11 7.97 -5.26 3.14
CA THR A 11 8.48 -3.88 3.07
C THR A 11 7.43 -2.91 2.53
N VAL A 12 6.68 -3.30 1.48
CA VAL A 12 5.64 -2.45 0.90
C VAL A 12 4.42 -2.35 1.84
N GLU A 13 4.08 -3.43 2.53
CA GLU A 13 3.03 -3.40 3.57
C GLU A 13 3.42 -2.49 4.74
N ASP A 14 4.68 -2.51 5.18
CA ASP A 14 5.21 -1.58 6.19
C ASP A 14 5.06 -0.11 5.76
N GLU A 15 5.35 0.19 4.49
CA GLU A 15 5.19 1.54 3.93
C GLU A 15 3.71 1.98 3.90
N ILE A 16 2.76 1.08 3.58
CA ILE A 16 1.32 1.38 3.63
C ILE A 16 0.89 1.74 5.05
N ILE A 17 1.27 0.93 6.05
CA ILE A 17 0.93 1.18 7.45
C ILE A 17 1.59 2.47 7.96
N LYS A 18 2.83 2.75 7.55
CA LYS A 18 3.49 4.04 7.84
C LYS A 18 2.72 5.23 7.29
N LEU A 19 2.24 5.16 6.05
CA LEU A 19 1.44 6.22 5.45
C LEU A 19 0.14 6.46 6.23
N ILE A 20 -0.55 5.38 6.65
CA ILE A 20 -1.75 5.49 7.49
C ILE A 20 -1.42 6.16 8.83
N PHE A 21 -0.37 5.71 9.51
CA PHE A 21 -0.03 6.21 10.84
C PHE A 21 0.49 7.63 10.84
N GLN A 22 1.34 7.98 9.88
CA GLN A 22 2.03 9.27 9.86
C GLN A 22 1.24 10.37 9.13
N TYR A 23 0.48 10.00 8.09
CA TYR A 23 -0.12 10.94 7.15
C TYR A 23 -1.58 10.64 6.83
N GLY A 24 -2.22 9.72 7.58
CA GLY A 24 -3.55 9.22 7.26
C GLY A 24 -4.63 10.28 7.11
N ASP A 25 -4.55 11.36 7.89
CA ASP A 25 -5.47 12.51 7.88
C ASP A 25 -5.06 13.64 6.93
N LEU A 26 -3.90 13.49 6.26
CA LEU A 26 -3.41 14.51 5.32
C LEU A 26 -4.24 14.49 4.04
N GLU A 27 -4.73 15.66 3.62
CA GLU A 27 -5.32 15.86 2.30
C GLU A 27 -4.24 15.86 1.23
N VAL A 28 -4.47 15.11 0.16
CA VAL A 28 -3.59 14.98 -0.99
C VAL A 28 -4.36 15.23 -2.28
N ASP A 29 -3.68 15.82 -3.27
CA ASP A 29 -4.20 15.97 -4.62
C ASP A 29 -3.68 14.80 -5.48
N LEU A 30 -4.59 14.00 -6.01
CA LEU A 30 -4.30 12.86 -6.87
C LEU A 30 -4.95 13.05 -8.24
N LYS A 31 -4.52 12.25 -9.23
CA LYS A 31 -5.12 12.23 -10.56
C LYS A 31 -5.82 10.89 -10.78
N ASN A 32 -7.05 10.96 -11.29
CA ASN A 32 -7.78 9.79 -11.75
C ASN A 32 -7.27 9.30 -13.13
N GLU A 33 -7.84 8.23 -13.64
CA GLU A 33 -7.50 7.65 -14.95
C GLU A 33 -7.70 8.64 -16.11
N ASN A 34 -8.58 9.61 -15.95
CA ASN A 34 -8.86 10.68 -16.93
C ASN A 34 -7.92 11.88 -16.81
N ASN A 35 -6.89 11.81 -15.94
CA ASN A 35 -5.97 12.92 -15.64
C ASN A 35 -6.64 14.12 -14.91
N GLU A 36 -7.82 13.93 -14.32
CA GLU A 36 -8.52 14.93 -13.53
C GLU A 36 -8.03 14.90 -12.09
N LEU A 37 -7.75 16.09 -11.54
CA LEU A 37 -7.35 16.24 -10.14
C LEU A 37 -8.56 16.06 -9.21
N TYR A 38 -8.38 15.29 -8.17
CA TYR A 38 -9.33 15.16 -7.06
C TYR A 38 -8.60 15.21 -5.71
N LYS A 39 -9.32 15.64 -4.68
CA LYS A 39 -8.81 15.71 -3.31
C LYS A 39 -9.36 14.56 -2.49
N THR A 40 -8.48 13.96 -1.70
CA THR A 40 -8.83 12.87 -0.79
C THR A 40 -7.87 12.88 0.40
N THR A 41 -8.16 12.15 1.47
CA THR A 41 -7.17 11.89 2.50
C THR A 41 -6.39 10.61 2.19
N VAL A 42 -5.18 10.49 2.72
CA VAL A 42 -4.35 9.28 2.55
C VAL A 42 -5.11 8.02 2.94
N ILE A 43 -5.81 8.04 4.09
CA ILE A 43 -6.63 6.89 4.55
C ILE A 43 -7.76 6.59 3.56
N GLN A 44 -8.50 7.60 3.11
CA GLN A 44 -9.61 7.39 2.17
C GLN A 44 -9.12 6.77 0.87
N GLU A 45 -8.00 7.25 0.33
CA GLU A 45 -7.44 6.69 -0.89
C GLU A 45 -6.99 5.24 -0.70
N ILE A 46 -6.25 4.92 0.38
CA ILE A 46 -5.82 3.54 0.64
C ILE A 46 -7.03 2.61 0.73
N ILE A 47 -8.05 2.97 1.52
CA ILE A 47 -9.24 2.13 1.68
C ILE A 47 -9.99 1.97 0.36
N SER A 48 -10.20 3.05 -0.41
CA SER A 48 -10.83 2.99 -1.73
C SER A 48 -10.09 2.02 -2.66
N GLN A 49 -8.77 2.14 -2.76
CA GLN A 49 -7.95 1.29 -3.62
C GLN A 49 -7.96 -0.18 -3.18
N PHE A 50 -8.01 -0.44 -1.88
CA PHE A 50 -8.10 -1.81 -1.36
C PHE A 50 -9.48 -2.43 -1.61
N ASP A 51 -10.56 -1.66 -1.42
CA ASP A 51 -11.93 -2.13 -1.65
C ASP A 51 -12.22 -2.34 -3.14
N GLU A 52 -11.88 -1.37 -3.99
CA GLU A 52 -12.14 -1.43 -5.43
C GLU A 52 -11.39 -2.58 -6.14
N ASN A 53 -10.20 -2.94 -5.63
CA ASN A 53 -9.37 -3.98 -6.24
C ASN A 53 -9.36 -5.29 -5.43
N GLU A 54 -10.20 -5.41 -4.41
CA GLU A 54 -10.30 -6.58 -3.52
C GLU A 54 -8.95 -7.00 -2.91
N LEU A 55 -8.10 -6.00 -2.61
CA LEU A 55 -6.77 -6.24 -2.07
C LEU A 55 -6.84 -6.60 -0.58
N ARG A 56 -5.87 -7.39 -0.12
CA ARG A 56 -5.69 -7.73 1.29
C ARG A 56 -4.22 -7.75 1.64
N LEU A 57 -3.88 -7.27 2.84
CA LEU A 57 -2.52 -7.36 3.37
C LEU A 57 -2.22 -8.80 3.79
N SER A 58 -1.00 -9.26 3.58
CA SER A 58 -0.58 -10.62 3.93
C SER A 58 -0.30 -10.77 5.43
N ASN A 59 0.14 -9.68 6.07
CA ASN A 59 0.35 -9.65 7.51
C ASN A 59 -0.98 -9.51 8.25
N PRO A 60 -1.40 -10.48 9.09
CA PRO A 60 -2.69 -10.44 9.78
C PRO A 60 -2.84 -9.22 10.72
N LEU A 61 -1.75 -8.76 11.35
CA LEU A 61 -1.76 -7.59 12.20
C LEU A 61 -2.06 -6.33 11.37
N TYR A 62 -1.42 -6.19 10.22
CA TYR A 62 -1.63 -5.06 9.31
C TYR A 62 -3.03 -5.08 8.71
N GLN A 63 -3.54 -6.27 8.36
CA GLN A 63 -4.92 -6.40 7.90
C GLN A 63 -5.90 -5.97 8.99
N SER A 64 -5.68 -6.34 10.26
CA SER A 64 -6.55 -5.92 11.37
C SER A 64 -6.52 -4.41 11.59
N ILE A 65 -5.37 -3.76 11.39
CA ILE A 65 -5.25 -2.29 11.44
C ILE A 65 -6.05 -1.66 10.30
N LEU A 66 -5.92 -2.19 9.08
CA LEU A 66 -6.65 -1.68 7.91
C LEU A 66 -8.17 -1.82 8.09
N ASP A 67 -8.63 -2.96 8.62
CA ASP A 67 -10.04 -3.21 8.90
C ASP A 67 -10.57 -2.22 9.96
N ASP A 68 -9.77 -1.92 11.01
CA ASP A 68 -10.12 -0.94 12.03
C ASP A 68 -10.18 0.50 11.47
N VAL A 69 -9.25 0.85 10.59
CA VAL A 69 -9.27 2.13 9.85
C VAL A 69 -10.53 2.26 9.01
N LYS A 70 -10.95 1.19 8.32
CA LYS A 70 -12.17 1.16 7.52
C LYS A 70 -13.42 1.38 8.39
N VAL A 71 -13.50 0.70 9.54
CA VAL A 71 -14.57 0.92 10.53
C VAL A 71 -14.55 2.37 11.03
N GLY A 72 -13.37 2.98 11.17
CA GLY A 72 -13.26 4.40 11.51
C GLY A 72 -13.89 5.30 10.44
N LEU A 73 -13.57 5.07 9.17
CA LEU A 73 -14.13 5.86 8.06
C LEU A 73 -15.66 5.78 8.00
N GLU A 74 -16.25 4.61 8.26
CA GLU A 74 -17.71 4.43 8.34
C GLU A 74 -18.36 5.30 9.44
N LYS A 75 -17.58 5.76 10.42
CA LYS A 75 -18.00 6.60 11.55
C LYS A 75 -17.50 8.05 11.43
N ASP A 76 -17.00 8.45 10.27
CA ASP A 76 -16.35 9.74 10.06
C ASP A 76 -15.13 9.99 10.99
N GLU A 77 -14.41 8.91 11.38
CA GLU A 77 -13.22 8.95 12.22
C GLU A 77 -11.97 8.60 11.40
N LEU A 78 -11.01 9.51 11.32
CA LEU A 78 -9.70 9.22 10.73
C LEU A 78 -8.77 8.61 11.79
N ARG A 79 -8.64 7.29 11.78
CA ARG A 79 -7.82 6.52 12.73
C ARG A 79 -6.36 6.46 12.26
N THR A 80 -5.57 7.42 12.72
CA THR A 80 -4.13 7.51 12.44
C THR A 80 -3.28 6.85 13.54
N GLY A 81 -1.95 6.92 13.44
CA GLY A 81 -1.03 6.40 14.45
C GLY A 81 -1.31 6.94 15.86
N THR A 82 -1.81 8.16 15.99
CA THR A 82 -2.21 8.73 17.30
C THR A 82 -3.38 7.96 17.91
N TYR A 83 -4.32 7.47 17.14
CA TYR A 83 -5.40 6.61 17.62
C TYR A 83 -4.84 5.25 18.08
N PHE A 84 -4.04 4.60 17.23
CA PHE A 84 -3.49 3.28 17.50
C PHE A 84 -2.52 3.25 18.68
N SER A 85 -1.77 4.33 18.95
CA SER A 85 -0.88 4.45 20.11
C SER A 85 -1.60 4.49 21.46
N ARG A 86 -2.92 4.67 21.48
CA ARG A 86 -3.76 4.74 22.69
C ARG A 86 -4.56 3.48 22.95
N LEU A 87 -4.45 2.47 22.09
CA LEU A 87 -5.16 1.20 22.25
C LEU A 87 -4.58 0.38 23.41
N THR A 88 -5.32 -0.67 23.77
CA THR A 88 -4.87 -1.60 24.86
C THR A 88 -3.92 -2.68 24.33
N SER A 89 -3.93 -2.96 23.03
CA SER A 89 -3.06 -3.97 22.40
C SER A 89 -1.61 -3.49 22.39
N SER A 90 -0.75 -4.12 23.18
CA SER A 90 0.67 -3.74 23.26
C SER A 90 1.41 -3.85 21.95
N GLU A 91 1.05 -4.82 21.11
CA GLU A 91 1.67 -5.03 19.79
C GLU A 91 1.39 -3.88 18.84
N ILE A 92 0.12 -3.45 18.71
CA ILE A 92 -0.28 -2.33 17.87
C ILE A 92 0.29 -1.02 18.41
N VAL A 93 0.28 -0.82 19.72
CA VAL A 93 0.82 0.39 20.37
C VAL A 93 2.33 0.52 20.12
N ASN A 94 3.08 -0.57 20.25
CA ASN A 94 4.52 -0.56 19.99
C ASN A 94 4.81 -0.26 18.52
N LEU A 95 4.10 -0.92 17.60
CA LEU A 95 4.22 -0.69 16.16
C LEU A 95 3.93 0.77 15.80
N ALA A 96 2.80 1.32 16.30
CA ALA A 96 2.42 2.70 16.03
C ALA A 96 3.46 3.69 16.59
N SER A 97 3.96 3.44 17.79
CA SER A 97 4.97 4.28 18.42
C SER A 97 6.29 4.27 17.66
N GLU A 98 6.76 3.10 17.26
CA GLU A 98 7.98 2.94 16.46
C GLU A 98 7.88 3.66 15.10
N MET A 99 6.81 3.40 14.35
CA MET A 99 6.60 4.02 13.03
C MET A 99 6.39 5.53 13.10
N MET A 100 5.80 6.05 14.18
CA MET A 100 5.64 7.49 14.38
C MET A 100 6.94 8.20 14.81
N LEU A 101 7.82 7.53 15.56
CA LEU A 101 9.10 8.10 15.96
C LEU A 101 10.01 8.37 14.77
N GLU A 102 10.00 7.53 13.76
CA GLU A 102 10.78 7.73 12.52
C GLU A 102 10.41 9.05 11.79
N LYS A 103 9.15 9.53 11.95
CA LYS A 103 8.70 10.80 11.40
C LYS A 103 9.47 12.02 11.96
N HIS A 104 9.91 11.95 13.20
CA HIS A 104 10.55 13.08 13.87
C HIS A 104 12.06 13.17 13.62
N SER A 105 12.70 12.11 13.13
CA SER A 105 14.16 12.07 12.95
C SER A 105 14.68 12.80 11.70
N LEU A 106 13.84 13.10 10.73
CA LEU A 106 14.26 13.65 9.42
C LEU A 106 13.96 15.13 9.18
N SER A 107 13.21 15.83 10.09
CA SER A 107 12.47 16.96 9.57
C SER A 107 13.06 18.34 9.76
N GLU A 108 13.65 18.84 10.73
CA GLU A 108 13.68 20.31 10.84
C GLU A 108 15.04 20.99 10.61
N ASN A 109 16.14 20.28 10.78
CA ASN A 109 17.47 20.91 10.73
C ASN A 109 18.06 21.07 9.32
N TRP A 110 17.54 20.37 8.31
CA TRP A 110 18.05 20.45 6.93
C TRP A 110 17.49 21.64 6.14
N THR A 111 16.24 22.01 6.41
CA THR A 111 15.51 23.05 5.68
C THR A 111 16.06 24.47 5.92
N LEU A 112 16.52 24.72 7.14
CA LEU A 112 16.93 26.07 7.55
C LEU A 112 18.35 26.48 7.09
N LYS A 113 19.20 25.52 6.70
CA LYS A 113 20.62 25.80 6.44
C LYS A 113 21.02 25.99 5.00
N GLN A 114 20.23 25.58 4.00
CA GLN A 114 20.71 25.57 2.62
C GLN A 114 19.85 26.26 1.56
N GLY A 115 18.73 26.91 1.90
CA GLY A 115 17.93 27.68 0.93
C GLY A 115 17.37 26.84 -0.24
N ILE A 116 17.30 25.52 -0.09
CA ILE A 116 16.77 24.59 -1.10
C ILE A 116 15.24 24.64 -1.03
N HIS A 117 14.60 24.88 -2.17
CA HIS A 117 13.14 24.81 -2.28
C HIS A 117 12.71 23.37 -1.97
N ILE A 118 12.15 23.15 -0.77
CA ILE A 118 11.60 21.85 -0.40
C ILE A 118 10.17 21.83 -0.91
N PRO A 119 9.80 20.86 -1.78
CA PRO A 119 8.42 20.67 -2.19
C PRO A 119 7.52 20.55 -0.97
N LYS A 120 6.27 20.99 -1.08
CA LYS A 120 5.31 20.89 0.01
C LYS A 120 5.19 19.43 0.44
N ARG A 121 5.02 19.20 1.73
CA ARG A 121 4.89 17.86 2.33
C ARG A 121 3.81 17.03 1.64
N GLU A 122 2.71 17.67 1.25
CA GLU A 122 1.59 17.07 0.54
C GLU A 122 2.00 16.48 -0.81
N GLU A 123 2.91 17.15 -1.55
CA GLU A 123 3.39 16.68 -2.87
C GLU A 123 4.23 15.41 -2.75
N PHE A 124 5.07 15.31 -1.72
CA PHE A 124 5.83 14.07 -1.45
C PHE A 124 4.89 12.93 -1.08
N VAL A 125 3.96 13.17 -0.16
CA VAL A 125 3.05 12.13 0.31
C VAL A 125 2.14 11.65 -0.81
N SER A 126 1.67 12.52 -1.72
CA SER A 126 0.89 12.13 -2.90
C SER A 126 1.67 11.18 -3.79
N LYS A 127 2.95 11.49 -4.05
CA LYS A 127 3.82 10.64 -4.87
C LYS A 127 4.09 9.30 -4.18
N ASP A 128 4.48 9.33 -2.91
CA ASP A 128 4.78 8.12 -2.13
C ASP A 128 3.55 7.21 -2.04
N LEU A 129 2.36 7.79 -1.80
CA LEU A 129 1.10 7.06 -1.76
C LEU A 129 0.81 6.35 -3.08
N PHE A 130 0.94 7.06 -4.20
CA PHE A 130 0.74 6.48 -5.52
C PHE A 130 1.73 5.34 -5.79
N ASP A 131 3.02 5.57 -5.54
CA ASP A 131 4.09 4.62 -5.80
C ASP A 131 3.94 3.35 -4.95
N VAL A 132 3.59 3.48 -3.67
CA VAL A 132 3.39 2.36 -2.74
C VAL A 132 2.18 1.53 -3.15
N LEU A 133 1.04 2.15 -3.46
CA LEU A 133 -0.17 1.45 -3.89
C LEU A 133 0.04 0.72 -5.21
N LEU A 134 0.73 1.35 -6.16
CA LEU A 134 1.04 0.72 -7.45
C LEU A 134 1.97 -0.49 -7.28
N ARG A 135 3.03 -0.37 -6.47
CA ARG A 135 3.93 -1.49 -6.15
C ARG A 135 3.18 -2.62 -5.46
N TYR A 136 2.29 -2.31 -4.53
CA TYR A 136 1.50 -3.31 -3.85
C TYR A 136 0.60 -4.09 -4.81
N LYS A 137 -0.12 -3.39 -5.72
CA LYS A 137 -0.95 -4.02 -6.75
C LYS A 137 -0.14 -4.98 -7.63
N ILE A 138 1.05 -4.57 -8.06
CA ILE A 138 1.95 -5.42 -8.88
C ILE A 138 2.35 -6.69 -8.11
N ILE A 139 2.75 -6.56 -6.84
CA ILE A 139 3.12 -7.71 -5.99
C ILE A 139 1.92 -8.64 -5.78
N TYR A 140 0.74 -8.09 -5.52
CA TYR A 140 -0.49 -8.85 -5.33
C TYR A 140 -0.84 -9.68 -6.57
N ILE A 141 -0.79 -9.06 -7.75
CA ILE A 141 -1.02 -9.75 -9.04
C ILE A 141 0.05 -10.83 -9.28
N ASP A 142 1.32 -10.57 -8.96
CA ASP A 142 2.39 -11.58 -9.07
C ASP A 142 2.13 -12.81 -8.21
N ASN A 143 1.64 -12.61 -7.01
CA ASN A 143 1.29 -13.71 -6.12
C ASN A 143 0.08 -14.50 -6.65
N LEU A 144 -0.97 -13.81 -7.14
CA LEU A 144 -2.10 -14.47 -7.79
C LEU A 144 -1.65 -15.33 -8.98
N ILE A 145 -0.77 -14.81 -9.84
CA ILE A 145 -0.23 -15.58 -10.97
C ILE A 145 0.53 -16.81 -10.50
N LYS A 146 1.37 -16.69 -9.45
CA LYS A 146 2.12 -17.81 -8.89
C LYS A 146 1.17 -18.88 -8.33
N ASP A 147 0.14 -18.49 -7.62
CA ASP A 147 -0.84 -19.41 -7.06
C ASP A 147 -1.62 -20.14 -8.15
N LEU A 148 -2.05 -19.45 -9.19
CA LEU A 148 -2.69 -20.04 -10.36
C LEU A 148 -1.74 -21.01 -11.09
N MET A 149 -0.47 -20.63 -11.28
CA MET A 149 0.55 -21.53 -11.85
C MET A 149 0.78 -22.79 -11.00
N ASN A 150 0.70 -22.67 -9.67
CA ASN A 150 0.83 -23.84 -8.80
C ASN A 150 -0.39 -24.75 -8.90
N GLN A 151 -1.59 -24.18 -9.08
CA GLN A 151 -2.80 -24.98 -9.32
C GLN A 151 -2.69 -25.83 -10.59
N THR A 152 -2.12 -25.28 -11.69
CA THR A 152 -1.96 -26.05 -12.94
C THR A 152 -1.04 -27.26 -12.82
N LYS A 153 -0.20 -27.33 -11.77
CA LYS A 153 0.69 -28.49 -11.52
C LYS A 153 -0.01 -29.67 -10.87
N ASN A 154 -1.25 -29.50 -10.40
CA ASN A 154 -2.00 -30.58 -9.77
C ASN A 154 -2.48 -31.57 -10.85
N PRO A 155 -2.09 -32.86 -10.79
CA PRO A 155 -2.44 -33.86 -11.80
C PRO A 155 -3.94 -34.24 -11.82
N GLU A 156 -4.70 -33.84 -10.79
CA GLU A 156 -6.12 -34.14 -10.69
C GLU A 156 -7.02 -33.11 -11.40
N ILE A 157 -6.45 -32.02 -11.91
CA ILE A 157 -7.21 -30.95 -12.57
C ILE A 157 -7.61 -31.39 -13.99
N LYS A 158 -8.86 -31.17 -14.35
CA LYS A 158 -9.40 -31.44 -15.68
C LYS A 158 -8.85 -30.45 -16.71
N ALA A 159 -8.76 -30.89 -17.97
CA ALA A 159 -8.25 -30.05 -19.07
C ALA A 159 -9.03 -28.73 -19.24
N GLU A 160 -10.34 -28.75 -19.01
CA GLU A 160 -11.19 -27.55 -19.09
C GLU A 160 -10.84 -26.51 -18.00
N GLU A 161 -10.62 -26.98 -16.75
CA GLU A 161 -10.21 -26.15 -15.63
C GLU A 161 -8.80 -25.58 -15.84
N THR A 162 -7.89 -26.39 -16.37
CA THR A 162 -6.55 -25.92 -16.75
C THR A 162 -6.62 -24.78 -17.78
N SER A 163 -7.50 -24.91 -18.78
CA SER A 163 -7.69 -23.85 -19.80
C SER A 163 -8.20 -22.56 -19.20
N GLN A 164 -9.15 -22.62 -18.25
CA GLN A 164 -9.66 -21.44 -17.54
C GLN A 164 -8.58 -20.76 -16.69
N ILE A 165 -7.77 -21.55 -15.97
CA ILE A 165 -6.66 -21.03 -15.17
C ILE A 165 -5.63 -20.33 -16.08
N LEU A 166 -5.30 -20.89 -17.23
CA LEU A 166 -4.38 -20.27 -18.18
C LEU A 166 -4.92 -18.94 -18.72
N GLN A 167 -6.22 -18.84 -18.99
CA GLN A 167 -6.85 -17.58 -19.40
C GLN A 167 -6.75 -16.52 -18.28
N GLN A 168 -6.94 -16.89 -17.01
CA GLN A 168 -6.76 -16.00 -15.88
C GLN A 168 -5.31 -15.52 -15.76
N ILE A 169 -4.32 -16.41 -15.90
CA ILE A 169 -2.90 -16.06 -15.90
C ILE A 169 -2.58 -15.06 -17.00
N MET A 170 -3.09 -15.27 -18.21
CA MET A 170 -2.90 -14.32 -19.32
C MET A 170 -3.52 -12.95 -19.02
N HIS A 171 -4.73 -12.93 -18.47
CA HIS A 171 -5.40 -11.69 -18.06
C HIS A 171 -4.58 -10.92 -17.01
N PHE A 172 -4.19 -11.56 -15.91
CA PHE A 172 -3.40 -10.91 -14.85
C PHE A 172 -2.01 -10.48 -15.33
N THR A 173 -1.39 -11.25 -16.23
CA THR A 173 -0.12 -10.85 -16.86
C THR A 173 -0.28 -9.58 -17.69
N GLY A 174 -1.39 -9.45 -18.41
CA GLY A 174 -1.73 -8.23 -19.16
C GLY A 174 -1.90 -7.02 -18.25
N LEU A 175 -2.67 -7.17 -17.15
CA LEU A 175 -2.85 -6.11 -16.14
C LEU A 175 -1.51 -5.69 -15.51
N LYS A 176 -0.67 -6.65 -15.12
CA LYS A 176 0.67 -6.37 -14.58
C LYS A 176 1.52 -5.55 -15.56
N ASN A 177 1.49 -5.87 -16.84
CA ASN A 177 2.25 -5.13 -17.86
C ASN A 177 1.77 -3.68 -17.97
N ILE A 178 0.46 -3.44 -17.90
CA ILE A 178 -0.12 -2.09 -17.90
C ILE A 178 0.36 -1.30 -16.66
N LEU A 179 0.28 -1.91 -15.47
CA LEU A 179 0.72 -1.26 -14.23
C LEU A 179 2.22 -0.94 -14.25
N ASN A 180 3.07 -1.83 -14.75
CA ASN A 180 4.50 -1.58 -14.90
C ASN A 180 4.81 -0.45 -15.89
N GLN A 181 4.03 -0.29 -16.96
CA GLN A 181 4.17 0.85 -17.89
C GLN A 181 3.83 2.18 -17.19
N HIS A 182 2.84 2.20 -16.32
CA HIS A 182 2.52 3.38 -15.52
C HIS A 182 3.64 3.72 -14.53
N PHE A 183 4.19 2.73 -13.86
CA PHE A 183 5.31 2.91 -12.94
C PHE A 183 6.54 3.52 -13.64
N ASN A 184 6.90 3.03 -14.83
CA ASN A 184 8.05 3.52 -15.59
C ASN A 184 7.86 4.92 -16.23
N ARG A 185 6.64 5.46 -16.25
CA ARG A 185 6.35 6.81 -16.79
C ARG A 185 6.40 7.91 -15.74
N VAL A 186 6.44 7.54 -14.46
CA VAL A 186 6.43 8.47 -13.31
C VAL A 186 7.85 8.74 -12.79
N ILE A 187 8.84 7.96 -13.25
CA ILE A 187 10.27 8.18 -13.01
C ILE A 187 10.82 9.04 -14.16
#